data_bafb8b6711e672d4e9c714296d2de0ff
#
_entry.id   bafb8b6711e672d4e9c714296d2de0ff
#
_cell.length_a   1.000
_cell.length_b   1.000
_cell.length_c   1.000
_cell.angle_alpha   90.00
_cell.angle_beta   90.00
_cell.angle_gamma   90.00
#
_symmetry.space_group_name_H-M   'P 1'
#
loop_
_entity.id
_entity.type
_entity.pdbx_description
1 polymer ?
#
loop_
_entity_poly.entity_id
_entity_poly.type
_entity_poly.pdbx_seq_one_letter_code
_entity_poly.pdbx_strand_id
1 'polypeptide(L)'
;MATEPVNTNEGSALETGVLKQVLGPVVDVAFPAQSVPNLMTALTMTNPGISDKEDNLVLEVALHLGEGVVRAIAMDTTDGLVRGMDVRNSGGPIMVPVGAQVLGRILNVTGDPVDEITIMELNDGTMVRGILSGESETSYTLKVRDPKEVHDISEETVSKTNVKEIKVLETTERLPIHRPAPSFEEQAGSSEMFETGIKVVDLLAPYARGGKVGLFGGAGVGKTVLIQELINNVAQEHGGYSVFAGVGERTREGNDLYFEMMESGILGANGDWENSKVSLVFGQMNEPPGARARVALSALTIAEYFRDEAGQDVLLFVDNIFRFTQAGSEVSALLGRIPSAVGYQPTLSTEMGALQERITSTKQGSITSVQAIYVPADDLTDPAPATTFAHLDATTVLSRQLASLGIYPAVDPLDSTSQILTPEVVGEEHYQVAREVQEVLQRYNELQDIIAILGMDELSPEDKLTVARARKIQRFLSQPFHVAEQFTGMAGTYVKLEDTIAGFQALINGEVDDLPEQAFYLVGTLDEAREKAERLAAEA
;
A
#
# COMPACT_ATOMS: atom_id res chain seq x y z
N MET A 1 -22.63 -26.74 -0.55
CA MET A 1 -22.39 -27.80 0.42
C MET A 1 -21.88 -27.12 1.67
N ALA A 2 -22.67 -27.15 2.74
CA ALA A 2 -22.31 -26.50 3.99
C ALA A 2 -21.00 -27.09 4.51
N THR A 3 -20.03 -26.26 4.76
CA THR A 3 -18.80 -26.62 5.47
C THR A 3 -19.18 -26.88 6.93
N GLU A 4 -19.02 -28.13 7.35
CA GLU A 4 -19.13 -28.49 8.76
C GLU A 4 -18.15 -27.63 9.58
N PRO A 5 -18.54 -27.14 10.76
CA PRO A 5 -17.63 -26.43 11.63
C PRO A 5 -16.49 -27.36 12.03
N VAL A 6 -15.25 -26.87 11.86
CA VAL A 6 -14.06 -27.54 12.35
C VAL A 6 -14.23 -27.76 13.84
N ASN A 7 -14.35 -29.03 14.21
CA ASN A 7 -14.48 -29.48 15.58
C ASN A 7 -13.20 -29.08 16.34
N THR A 8 -13.24 -28.01 17.08
CA THR A 8 -12.18 -27.65 18.02
C THR A 8 -12.19 -28.69 19.14
N ASN A 9 -11.30 -29.67 19.02
CA ASN A 9 -10.98 -30.58 20.11
C ASN A 9 -10.38 -29.75 21.26
N GLU A 10 -11.22 -29.31 22.17
CA GLU A 10 -10.78 -28.81 23.46
C GLU A 10 -10.08 -29.95 24.20
N GLY A 11 -8.75 -29.83 24.42
CA GLY A 11 -8.08 -30.59 25.48
C GLY A 11 -6.89 -31.44 25.19
N SER A 12 -6.31 -31.49 23.98
CA SER A 12 -4.95 -32.03 23.83
C SER A 12 -3.95 -30.89 23.94
N ALA A 13 -3.04 -30.94 24.91
CA ALA A 13 -1.90 -30.04 24.96
C ALA A 13 -1.20 -30.10 23.59
N LEU A 14 -1.10 -28.97 22.87
CA LEU A 14 -0.40 -28.90 21.59
C LEU A 14 1.04 -29.37 21.82
N GLU A 15 1.45 -30.42 21.12
CA GLU A 15 2.72 -31.08 21.39
C GLU A 15 3.89 -30.19 20.95
N THR A 16 4.95 -30.22 21.76
CA THR A 16 6.19 -29.48 21.54
C THR A 16 7.09 -30.30 20.63
N GLY A 17 7.60 -29.66 19.58
CA GLY A 17 8.65 -30.18 18.73
C GLY A 17 10.03 -29.78 19.22
N VAL A 18 11.08 -30.35 18.61
CA VAL A 18 12.47 -30.05 18.93
C VAL A 18 13.21 -29.60 17.68
N LEU A 19 13.95 -28.49 17.78
CA LEU A 19 14.77 -27.94 16.70
C LEU A 19 15.91 -28.91 16.35
N LYS A 20 15.94 -29.38 15.11
CA LYS A 20 16.93 -30.33 14.58
C LYS A 20 18.06 -29.65 13.83
N GLN A 21 17.76 -28.65 13.03
CA GLN A 21 18.71 -28.00 12.16
C GLN A 21 18.28 -26.57 11.85
N VAL A 22 19.25 -25.66 11.69
CA VAL A 22 19.08 -24.29 11.23
C VAL A 22 19.84 -24.12 9.92
N LEU A 23 19.17 -23.63 8.89
CA LEU A 23 19.68 -23.42 7.53
C LEU A 23 19.40 -21.97 7.09
N GLY A 24 20.08 -20.98 7.70
CA GLY A 24 19.73 -19.58 7.53
C GLY A 24 18.30 -19.34 8.03
N PRO A 25 17.42 -18.67 7.26
CA PRO A 25 16.04 -18.36 7.68
C PRO A 25 15.09 -19.56 7.63
N VAL A 26 15.59 -20.77 7.41
CA VAL A 26 14.80 -22.01 7.38
C VAL A 26 15.29 -22.96 8.46
N VAL A 27 14.37 -23.61 9.15
CA VAL A 27 14.67 -24.52 10.24
C VAL A 27 13.94 -25.85 10.08
N ASP A 28 14.57 -26.95 10.52
CA ASP A 28 13.96 -28.27 10.57
C ASP A 28 13.60 -28.60 12.02
N VAL A 29 12.32 -28.94 12.25
CA VAL A 29 11.76 -29.25 13.56
C VAL A 29 11.17 -30.65 13.56
N ALA A 30 11.52 -31.46 14.55
CA ALA A 30 10.96 -32.78 14.73
C ALA A 30 9.81 -32.75 15.73
N PHE A 31 8.71 -33.34 15.33
CA PHE A 31 7.53 -33.61 16.16
C PHE A 31 7.31 -35.11 16.31
N PRO A 32 6.62 -35.56 17.36
CA PRO A 32 6.14 -36.93 17.44
C PRO A 32 5.28 -37.26 16.20
N ALA A 33 5.38 -38.49 15.70
CA ALA A 33 4.74 -38.88 14.43
C ALA A 33 3.21 -38.68 14.38
N GLN A 34 2.56 -38.61 15.54
CA GLN A 34 1.10 -38.45 15.67
C GLN A 34 0.65 -36.97 15.74
N SER A 35 1.59 -36.05 15.87
CA SER A 35 1.32 -34.61 16.10
C SER A 35 2.09 -33.66 15.16
N VAL A 36 2.41 -34.18 13.98
CA VAL A 36 3.10 -33.38 12.95
C VAL A 36 2.19 -32.23 12.49
N PRO A 37 2.61 -30.94 12.60
CA PRO A 37 1.81 -29.82 12.19
C PRO A 37 1.51 -29.83 10.69
N ASN A 38 0.33 -29.36 10.30
CA ASN A 38 -0.03 -29.16 8.89
C ASN A 38 0.82 -28.07 8.23
N LEU A 39 0.83 -28.06 6.90
CA LEU A 39 1.43 -26.96 6.14
C LEU A 39 0.76 -25.64 6.51
N MET A 40 1.51 -24.54 6.46
CA MET A 40 1.10 -23.18 6.84
C MET A 40 0.73 -23.00 8.34
N THR A 41 0.94 -24.01 9.17
CA THR A 41 0.78 -23.85 10.62
C THR A 41 1.92 -22.99 11.16
N ALA A 42 1.56 -22.03 12.04
CA ALA A 42 2.53 -21.25 12.79
C ALA A 42 3.11 -22.08 13.95
N LEU A 43 4.41 -21.99 14.12
CA LEU A 43 5.12 -22.51 15.27
C LEU A 43 5.74 -21.35 16.02
N THR A 44 5.83 -21.44 17.35
CA THR A 44 6.47 -20.40 18.16
C THR A 44 7.64 -20.98 18.94
N MET A 45 8.65 -20.17 19.14
CA MET A 45 9.80 -20.54 19.98
C MET A 45 10.46 -19.29 20.56
N THR A 46 11.23 -19.48 21.62
CA THR A 46 12.03 -18.40 22.22
C THR A 46 13.40 -18.35 21.58
N ASN A 47 13.73 -17.22 20.95
CA ASN A 47 15.06 -16.94 20.43
C ASN A 47 15.76 -15.86 21.29
N PRO A 48 16.77 -16.22 22.07
CA PRO A 48 17.53 -15.25 22.89
C PRO A 48 18.27 -14.21 22.06
N GLY A 49 18.49 -14.45 20.76
CA GLY A 49 19.10 -13.49 19.83
C GLY A 49 18.19 -12.33 19.47
N ILE A 50 16.87 -12.45 19.67
CA ILE A 50 15.88 -11.40 19.42
C ILE A 50 15.63 -10.60 20.70
N SER A 51 15.20 -11.27 21.77
CA SER A 51 14.87 -10.66 23.06
C SER A 51 14.70 -11.72 24.16
N ASP A 52 14.53 -11.26 25.41
CA ASP A 52 14.25 -12.14 26.57
C ASP A 52 12.76 -12.56 26.66
N LYS A 53 11.89 -12.12 25.74
CA LYS A 53 10.48 -12.53 25.74
C LYS A 53 10.34 -13.98 25.31
N GLU A 54 9.44 -14.70 25.96
CA GLU A 54 9.05 -16.05 25.52
C GLU A 54 8.29 -15.98 24.19
N ASP A 55 8.43 -17.02 23.35
CA ASP A 55 7.72 -17.19 22.08
C ASP A 55 7.91 -15.98 21.10
N ASN A 56 9.07 -15.36 21.13
CA ASN A 56 9.40 -14.16 20.37
C ASN A 56 9.76 -14.42 18.90
N LEU A 57 9.86 -15.67 18.48
CA LEU A 57 10.09 -16.06 17.08
C LEU A 57 8.95 -16.92 16.57
N VAL A 58 8.34 -16.48 15.46
CA VAL A 58 7.31 -17.22 14.73
C VAL A 58 7.94 -17.89 13.50
N LEU A 59 7.59 -19.16 13.30
CA LEU A 59 7.98 -19.96 12.15
C LEU A 59 6.72 -20.42 11.42
N GLU A 60 6.78 -20.63 10.11
CA GLU A 60 5.67 -21.18 9.32
C GLU A 60 6.08 -22.50 8.67
N VAL A 61 5.31 -23.55 8.88
CA VAL A 61 5.56 -24.87 8.28
C VAL A 61 5.37 -24.81 6.76
N ALA A 62 6.44 -25.05 6.01
CA ALA A 62 6.47 -24.97 4.56
C ALA A 62 6.58 -26.32 3.85
N LEU A 63 7.12 -27.34 4.51
CA LEU A 63 7.37 -28.66 3.91
C LEU A 63 7.41 -29.76 4.97
N HIS A 64 6.88 -30.93 4.65
CA HIS A 64 7.09 -32.15 5.42
C HIS A 64 8.27 -32.95 4.83
N LEU A 65 9.26 -33.26 5.66
CA LEU A 65 10.45 -34.03 5.25
C LEU A 65 10.32 -35.52 5.48
N GLY A 66 9.26 -35.97 6.13
CA GLY A 66 9.07 -37.33 6.58
C GLY A 66 9.56 -37.59 8.01
N GLU A 67 9.27 -38.76 8.56
CA GLU A 67 9.70 -39.17 9.90
C GLU A 67 9.38 -38.20 11.04
N GLY A 68 8.26 -37.46 10.92
CA GLY A 68 7.86 -36.46 11.90
C GLY A 68 8.62 -35.13 11.81
N VAL A 69 9.47 -34.95 10.79
CA VAL A 69 10.23 -33.69 10.61
C VAL A 69 9.51 -32.76 9.65
N VAL A 70 9.36 -31.51 10.06
CA VAL A 70 8.86 -30.42 9.23
C VAL A 70 9.95 -29.39 8.99
N ARG A 71 9.94 -28.78 7.81
CA ARG A 71 10.76 -27.62 7.47
C ARG A 71 9.90 -26.38 7.55
N ALA A 72 10.34 -25.40 8.34
CA ALA A 72 9.63 -24.16 8.59
C ALA A 72 10.48 -22.94 8.22
N ILE A 73 9.82 -21.84 7.85
CA ILE A 73 10.41 -20.57 7.47
C ILE A 73 10.27 -19.62 8.65
N ALA A 74 11.37 -18.96 9.03
CA ALA A 74 11.37 -17.99 10.12
C ALA A 74 10.84 -16.62 9.65
N MET A 75 10.04 -15.99 10.50
CA MET A 75 9.52 -14.63 10.30
C MET A 75 10.45 -13.56 10.86
N ASP A 76 11.46 -13.95 11.63
CA ASP A 76 12.50 -13.07 12.16
C ASP A 76 13.84 -13.81 12.12
N THR A 77 14.92 -13.18 12.67
CA THR A 77 16.26 -13.75 12.65
C THR A 77 16.34 -15.11 13.37
N THR A 78 17.09 -15.99 12.79
CA THR A 78 17.44 -17.32 13.38
C THR A 78 18.77 -17.29 14.13
N ASP A 79 19.43 -16.13 14.22
CA ASP A 79 20.68 -15.98 14.97
C ASP A 79 20.41 -16.24 16.46
N GLY A 80 21.27 -17.05 17.07
CA GLY A 80 21.10 -17.47 18.46
C GLY A 80 20.35 -18.78 18.65
N LEU A 81 19.74 -19.35 17.60
CA LEU A 81 19.12 -20.67 17.70
C LEU A 81 20.14 -21.80 17.77
N VAL A 82 19.88 -22.75 18.66
CA VAL A 82 20.70 -23.96 18.80
C VAL A 82 19.84 -25.22 18.75
N ARG A 83 20.44 -26.30 18.24
CA ARG A 83 19.78 -27.60 18.20
C ARG A 83 19.31 -28.02 19.58
N GLY A 84 18.11 -28.60 19.67
CA GLY A 84 17.52 -29.09 20.89
C GLY A 84 16.59 -28.12 21.59
N MET A 85 16.45 -26.88 21.08
CA MET A 85 15.46 -25.93 21.59
C MET A 85 14.04 -26.43 21.33
N ASP A 86 13.13 -26.12 22.23
CA ASP A 86 11.72 -26.43 22.14
C ASP A 86 11.02 -25.51 21.16
N VAL A 87 10.10 -26.10 20.37
CA VAL A 87 9.28 -25.40 19.39
C VAL A 87 7.82 -25.78 19.62
N ARG A 88 6.97 -24.80 19.89
CA ARG A 88 5.55 -25.02 20.17
C ARG A 88 4.71 -24.94 18.89
N ASN A 89 3.77 -25.86 18.76
CA ASN A 89 2.76 -25.80 17.70
C ASN A 89 1.63 -24.87 18.14
N SER A 90 1.30 -23.83 17.35
CA SER A 90 0.21 -22.90 17.66
C SER A 90 -1.18 -23.49 17.35
N GLY A 91 -1.24 -24.59 16.60
CA GLY A 91 -2.48 -25.24 16.18
C GLY A 91 -3.18 -24.62 14.96
N GLY A 92 -2.66 -23.53 14.43
CA GLY A 92 -3.24 -22.82 13.29
C GLY A 92 -2.21 -21.99 12.51
N PRO A 93 -2.64 -21.28 11.47
CA PRO A 93 -1.76 -20.38 10.69
C PRO A 93 -1.33 -19.15 11.51
N ILE A 94 -0.44 -18.33 10.92
CA ILE A 94 -0.11 -17.02 11.46
C ILE A 94 -1.38 -16.16 11.51
N MET A 95 -1.63 -15.56 12.66
CA MET A 95 -2.81 -14.73 12.94
C MET A 95 -2.38 -13.28 13.15
N VAL A 96 -3.02 -12.33 12.49
CA VAL A 96 -2.77 -10.90 12.66
C VAL A 96 -3.94 -10.19 13.33
N PRO A 97 -3.68 -9.15 14.13
CA PRO A 97 -4.74 -8.36 14.75
C PRO A 97 -5.53 -7.59 13.68
N VAL A 98 -6.81 -7.44 13.91
CA VAL A 98 -7.74 -6.72 13.05
C VAL A 98 -8.64 -5.80 13.88
N GLY A 99 -9.39 -4.92 13.24
CA GLY A 99 -10.25 -3.95 13.88
C GLY A 99 -9.76 -2.51 13.72
N ALA A 100 -10.58 -1.54 14.10
CA ALA A 100 -10.21 -0.13 13.99
C ALA A 100 -8.95 0.24 14.80
N GLN A 101 -8.67 -0.49 15.86
CA GLN A 101 -7.56 -0.24 16.78
C GLN A 101 -6.17 -0.51 16.17
N VAL A 102 -6.10 -1.09 14.95
CA VAL A 102 -4.84 -1.22 14.20
C VAL A 102 -4.53 0.02 13.35
N LEU A 103 -5.49 0.94 13.20
CA LEU A 103 -5.27 2.23 12.54
C LEU A 103 -4.29 3.08 13.36
N GLY A 104 -3.48 3.87 12.68
CA GLY A 104 -2.45 4.69 13.32
C GLY A 104 -1.24 3.92 13.84
N ARG A 105 -1.17 2.61 13.62
CA ARG A 105 -0.11 1.73 14.14
C ARG A 105 0.79 1.23 13.02
N ILE A 106 2.05 0.97 13.40
CA ILE A 106 3.01 0.26 12.56
C ILE A 106 3.11 -1.17 13.09
N LEU A 107 2.75 -2.13 12.24
CA LEU A 107 2.75 -3.55 12.57
C LEU A 107 3.83 -4.29 11.75
N ASN A 108 4.38 -5.36 12.31
CA ASN A 108 5.25 -6.29 11.59
C ASN A 108 4.43 -7.39 10.87
N VAL A 109 5.11 -8.37 10.30
CA VAL A 109 4.50 -9.50 9.57
C VAL A 109 3.57 -10.36 10.43
N THR A 110 3.81 -10.47 11.74
CA THR A 110 2.99 -11.21 12.70
C THR A 110 1.91 -10.34 13.36
N GLY A 111 1.85 -9.06 12.93
CA GLY A 111 0.91 -8.08 13.45
C GLY A 111 1.27 -7.51 14.81
N ASP A 112 2.52 -7.70 15.25
CA ASP A 112 2.99 -7.08 16.48
C ASP A 112 3.38 -5.62 16.20
N PRO A 113 2.98 -4.66 17.08
CA PRO A 113 3.36 -3.27 16.94
C PRO A 113 4.87 -3.07 17.06
N VAL A 114 5.46 -2.31 16.12
CA VAL A 114 6.88 -1.97 16.09
C VAL A 114 7.12 -0.47 16.30
N ASP A 115 6.07 0.29 16.55
CA ASP A 115 6.10 1.72 16.83
C ASP A 115 6.43 2.06 18.29
N GLU A 116 6.68 1.05 19.13
CA GLU A 116 7.02 1.15 20.54
C GLU A 116 5.93 1.87 21.40
N ILE A 117 4.76 2.11 20.86
CA ILE A 117 3.69 2.80 21.58
C ILE A 117 3.10 1.88 22.65
N THR A 118 3.13 2.35 23.88
CA THR A 118 2.51 1.73 25.05
C THR A 118 1.20 2.44 25.35
N ILE A 119 0.16 1.67 25.65
CA ILE A 119 -1.17 2.14 26.00
C ILE A 119 -1.42 1.78 27.46
N MET A 120 -1.70 2.78 28.29
CA MET A 120 -2.04 2.60 29.70
C MET A 120 -3.52 2.93 29.92
N GLU A 121 -4.30 1.93 30.31
CA GLU A 121 -5.66 2.11 30.78
C GLU A 121 -5.63 2.50 32.27
N LEU A 122 -6.17 3.67 32.61
CA LEU A 122 -6.23 4.15 33.97
C LEU A 122 -7.48 3.60 34.69
N ASN A 123 -7.49 3.70 36.01
CA ASN A 123 -8.61 3.22 36.83
C ASN A 123 -9.93 3.95 36.58
N ASP A 124 -9.89 5.16 36.02
CA ASP A 124 -11.06 5.94 35.63
C ASP A 124 -11.53 5.66 34.20
N GLY A 125 -10.83 4.76 33.47
CA GLY A 125 -11.09 4.42 32.08
C GLY A 125 -10.39 5.32 31.05
N THR A 126 -9.58 6.29 31.50
CA THR A 126 -8.78 7.14 30.60
C THR A 126 -7.66 6.32 29.97
N MET A 127 -7.39 6.54 28.68
CA MET A 127 -6.26 5.94 27.95
C MET A 127 -5.14 6.96 27.80
N VAL A 128 -3.96 6.61 28.27
CA VAL A 128 -2.70 7.37 28.05
C VAL A 128 -1.84 6.59 27.07
N ARG A 129 -1.43 7.23 25.99
CA ARG A 129 -0.66 6.61 24.90
C ARG A 129 0.66 7.34 24.69
N GLY A 130 1.75 6.60 24.53
CA GLY A 130 3.08 7.16 24.28
C GLY A 130 4.18 6.11 24.32
N ILE A 131 5.42 6.51 24.07
CA ILE A 131 6.58 5.63 24.15
C ILE A 131 7.06 5.58 25.60
N LEU A 132 7.13 4.38 26.18
CA LEU A 132 7.61 4.19 27.54
C LEU A 132 9.12 4.52 27.61
N SER A 133 9.45 5.62 28.29
CA SER A 133 10.83 6.12 28.41
C SER A 133 11.47 5.87 29.78
N GLY A 134 10.67 5.60 30.80
CA GLY A 134 11.17 5.34 32.12
C GLY A 134 10.16 4.64 33.03
N GLU A 135 10.71 3.88 33.99
CA GLU A 135 9.94 3.22 35.01
C GLU A 135 10.66 3.42 36.35
N SER A 136 9.91 3.88 37.36
CA SER A 136 10.36 3.99 38.74
C SER A 136 9.58 3.01 39.64
N GLU A 137 9.87 3.00 40.93
CA GLU A 137 9.11 2.18 41.90
C GLU A 137 7.62 2.58 41.94
N THR A 138 7.29 3.85 41.69
CA THR A 138 5.94 4.42 41.88
C THR A 138 5.28 4.94 40.64
N SER A 139 6.00 5.09 39.51
CA SER A 139 5.48 5.72 38.31
C SER A 139 6.12 5.19 37.01
N TYR A 140 5.38 5.36 35.92
CA TYR A 140 5.85 5.23 34.54
C TYR A 140 6.03 6.62 33.93
N THR A 141 7.01 6.78 33.03
CA THR A 141 7.20 8.00 32.24
C THR A 141 7.04 7.66 30.77
N LEU A 142 6.12 8.36 30.11
CA LEU A 142 5.82 8.21 28.67
C LEU A 142 6.30 9.45 27.92
N LYS A 143 6.90 9.26 26.77
CA LYS A 143 7.10 10.31 25.77
C LYS A 143 5.87 10.39 24.89
N VAL A 144 5.20 11.53 24.94
CA VAL A 144 3.96 11.80 24.22
C VAL A 144 4.22 12.90 23.18
N ARG A 145 3.85 12.65 21.93
CA ARG A 145 3.94 13.63 20.83
C ARG A 145 2.77 14.58 20.87
N ASP A 146 3.01 15.85 20.58
CA ASP A 146 1.94 16.82 20.39
C ASP A 146 1.17 16.47 19.09
N PRO A 147 -0.17 16.34 19.13
CA PRO A 147 -0.95 16.04 17.93
C PRO A 147 -0.91 17.12 16.85
N LYS A 148 -0.54 18.37 17.20
CA LYS A 148 -0.47 19.49 16.26
C LYS A 148 0.95 19.75 15.76
N GLU A 149 1.93 19.46 16.59
CA GLU A 149 3.36 19.63 16.28
C GLU A 149 4.09 18.31 16.56
N VAL A 150 3.98 17.35 15.64
CA VAL A 150 4.39 15.94 15.81
C VAL A 150 5.89 15.75 16.15
N HIS A 151 6.71 16.78 15.92
CA HIS A 151 8.12 16.79 16.33
C HIS A 151 8.30 17.21 17.78
N ASP A 152 7.32 17.86 18.40
CA ASP A 152 7.35 18.22 19.80
C ASP A 152 6.95 17.04 20.67
N ILE A 153 7.85 16.68 21.57
CA ILE A 153 7.70 15.55 22.50
C ILE A 153 7.75 16.07 23.91
N SER A 154 6.70 15.80 24.67
CA SER A 154 6.64 16.04 26.11
C SER A 154 6.77 14.74 26.90
N GLU A 155 7.10 14.85 28.18
CA GLU A 155 7.10 13.71 29.09
C GLU A 155 5.88 13.76 29.99
N GLU A 156 5.12 12.67 30.01
CA GLU A 156 3.98 12.48 30.91
C GLU A 156 4.30 11.40 31.94
N THR A 157 4.05 11.70 33.21
CA THR A 157 4.30 10.76 34.29
C THR A 157 2.98 10.23 34.85
N VAL A 158 2.82 8.91 34.81
CA VAL A 158 1.64 8.19 35.27
C VAL A 158 1.97 7.37 36.52
N SER A 159 1.20 7.57 37.61
CA SER A 159 1.38 6.79 38.84
C SER A 159 0.97 5.33 38.62
N LYS A 160 1.79 4.38 39.07
CA LYS A 160 1.49 2.93 39.00
C LYS A 160 0.20 2.55 39.71
N THR A 161 -0.15 3.26 40.77
CA THR A 161 -1.39 3.03 41.51
C THR A 161 -2.66 3.41 40.74
N ASN A 162 -2.50 4.25 39.71
CA ASN A 162 -3.60 4.67 38.84
C ASN A 162 -3.75 3.83 37.56
N VAL A 163 -2.74 3.00 37.25
CA VAL A 163 -2.76 2.13 36.05
C VAL A 163 -3.53 0.86 36.35
N LYS A 164 -4.56 0.58 35.55
CA LYS A 164 -5.35 -0.65 35.59
C LYS A 164 -4.72 -1.74 34.74
N GLU A 165 -4.29 -1.40 33.52
CA GLU A 165 -3.72 -2.33 32.56
C GLU A 165 -2.73 -1.62 31.63
N ILE A 166 -1.70 -2.34 31.18
CA ILE A 166 -0.75 -1.88 30.17
C ILE A 166 -0.88 -2.78 28.95
N LYS A 167 -1.09 -2.17 27.78
CA LYS A 167 -1.30 -2.84 26.50
C LYS A 167 -0.34 -2.28 25.45
N VAL A 168 -0.03 -3.06 24.45
CA VAL A 168 0.67 -2.61 23.23
C VAL A 168 -0.30 -2.41 22.06
N LEU A 169 -1.48 -3.02 22.14
CA LEU A 169 -2.57 -2.91 21.18
C LEU A 169 -3.91 -3.10 21.89
N GLU A 170 -4.95 -2.38 21.47
CA GLU A 170 -6.27 -2.40 22.11
C GLU A 170 -7.17 -3.54 21.60
N THR A 171 -6.94 -4.05 20.36
CA THR A 171 -7.72 -5.16 19.82
C THR A 171 -7.21 -6.52 20.27
N THR A 172 -8.12 -7.45 20.50
CA THR A 172 -7.85 -8.87 20.75
C THR A 172 -8.28 -9.77 19.60
N GLU A 173 -9.02 -9.20 18.61
CA GLU A 173 -9.49 -9.94 17.45
C GLU A 173 -8.34 -10.19 16.49
N ARG A 174 -8.23 -11.44 15.99
CA ARG A 174 -7.17 -11.85 15.07
C ARG A 174 -7.74 -12.72 13.96
N LEU A 175 -7.24 -12.53 12.74
CA LEU A 175 -7.60 -13.32 11.56
C LEU A 175 -6.36 -13.97 10.94
N PRO A 176 -6.52 -15.16 10.31
CA PRO A 176 -5.41 -15.85 9.66
C PRO A 176 -4.96 -15.11 8.38
N ILE A 177 -3.64 -15.09 8.14
CA ILE A 177 -3.11 -14.47 6.92
C ILE A 177 -3.36 -15.32 5.67
N HIS A 178 -3.51 -16.63 5.83
CA HIS A 178 -3.85 -17.56 4.76
C HIS A 178 -5.37 -17.75 4.70
N ARG A 179 -6.00 -17.01 3.81
CA ARG A 179 -7.45 -17.05 3.57
C ARG A 179 -7.71 -17.33 2.10
N PRO A 180 -8.81 -18.02 1.75
CA PRO A 180 -9.24 -18.16 0.37
C PRO A 180 -9.69 -16.80 -0.18
N ALA A 181 -9.65 -16.66 -1.50
CA ALA A 181 -10.32 -15.55 -2.17
C ALA A 181 -11.84 -15.63 -1.95
N PRO A 182 -12.56 -14.48 -2.00
CA PRO A 182 -14.01 -14.48 -1.94
C PRO A 182 -14.62 -15.38 -3.01
N SER A 183 -15.66 -16.12 -2.63
CA SER A 183 -16.38 -16.99 -3.56
C SER A 183 -17.05 -16.18 -4.67
N PHE A 184 -17.37 -16.82 -5.78
CA PHE A 184 -18.07 -16.17 -6.90
C PHE A 184 -19.42 -15.53 -6.48
N GLU A 185 -20.08 -16.11 -5.49
CA GLU A 185 -21.36 -15.59 -4.97
C GLU A 185 -21.18 -14.33 -4.10
N GLU A 186 -20.02 -14.15 -3.49
CA GLU A 186 -19.70 -13.00 -2.62
C GLU A 186 -19.22 -11.79 -3.43
N GLN A 187 -18.69 -12.01 -4.63
CA GLN A 187 -18.17 -10.93 -5.47
C GLN A 187 -19.28 -10.01 -5.98
N ALA A 188 -18.97 -8.72 -6.12
CA ALA A 188 -19.83 -7.75 -6.77
C ALA A 188 -19.80 -7.93 -8.30
N GLY A 189 -20.95 -7.76 -8.96
CA GLY A 189 -21.12 -8.07 -10.39
C GLY A 189 -20.86 -6.92 -11.36
N SER A 190 -20.51 -5.70 -10.91
CA SER A 190 -20.29 -4.54 -11.79
C SER A 190 -18.97 -3.86 -11.51
N SER A 191 -18.27 -3.45 -12.58
CA SER A 191 -17.12 -2.56 -12.48
C SER A 191 -17.62 -1.13 -12.41
N GLU A 192 -17.37 -0.45 -11.28
CA GLU A 192 -17.64 0.96 -11.09
C GLU A 192 -16.31 1.72 -11.05
N MET A 193 -16.32 2.96 -11.53
CA MET A 193 -15.15 3.82 -11.42
C MET A 193 -14.97 4.26 -9.95
N PHE A 194 -13.72 4.24 -9.49
CA PHE A 194 -13.29 4.80 -8.23
C PHE A 194 -12.69 6.19 -8.49
N GLU A 195 -13.40 7.25 -8.09
CA GLU A 195 -12.97 8.63 -8.27
C GLU A 195 -11.85 8.97 -7.30
N THR A 196 -10.69 9.38 -7.81
CA THR A 196 -9.50 9.70 -7.02
C THR A 196 -9.37 11.17 -6.70
N GLY A 197 -10.06 12.06 -7.42
CA GLY A 197 -9.92 13.51 -7.35
C GLY A 197 -8.63 14.04 -7.98
N ILE A 198 -7.92 13.19 -8.73
CA ILE A 198 -6.68 13.53 -9.44
C ILE A 198 -6.97 13.51 -10.95
N LYS A 199 -7.00 14.70 -11.56
CA LYS A 199 -7.45 14.90 -12.94
C LYS A 199 -6.86 13.92 -13.95
N VAL A 200 -5.53 13.76 -13.95
CA VAL A 200 -4.84 12.90 -14.93
C VAL A 200 -5.19 11.44 -14.76
N VAL A 201 -5.41 10.98 -13.53
CA VAL A 201 -5.81 9.61 -13.21
C VAL A 201 -7.27 9.40 -13.64
N ASP A 202 -8.15 10.23 -13.12
CA ASP A 202 -9.60 10.07 -13.32
C ASP A 202 -9.99 10.21 -14.78
N LEU A 203 -9.33 11.08 -15.56
CA LEU A 203 -9.63 11.27 -16.96
C LEU A 203 -9.07 10.15 -17.85
N LEU A 204 -7.76 9.81 -17.70
CA LEU A 204 -7.02 9.05 -18.71
C LEU A 204 -6.68 7.61 -18.30
N ALA A 205 -6.61 7.34 -17.00
CA ALA A 205 -6.34 6.01 -16.47
C ALA A 205 -7.20 5.73 -15.22
N PRO A 206 -8.55 5.81 -15.33
CA PRO A 206 -9.46 5.71 -14.19
C PRO A 206 -9.31 4.36 -13.47
N TYR A 207 -9.39 4.38 -12.15
CA TYR A 207 -9.30 3.18 -11.32
C TYR A 207 -10.66 2.51 -11.21
N ALA A 208 -10.66 1.18 -11.27
CA ALA A 208 -11.85 0.39 -10.96
C ALA A 208 -12.00 0.22 -9.45
N ARG A 209 -13.21 0.35 -8.92
CA ARG A 209 -13.53 -0.03 -7.54
C ARG A 209 -13.34 -1.53 -7.36
N GLY A 210 -12.47 -1.92 -6.42
CA GLY A 210 -12.03 -3.31 -6.27
C GLY A 210 -11.00 -3.77 -7.30
N GLY A 211 -10.47 -2.84 -8.10
CA GLY A 211 -9.46 -3.10 -9.12
C GLY A 211 -8.03 -3.10 -8.58
N LYS A 212 -7.14 -3.53 -9.44
CA LYS A 212 -5.70 -3.65 -9.17
C LYS A 212 -4.94 -2.70 -10.09
N VAL A 213 -4.26 -1.73 -9.50
CA VAL A 213 -3.52 -0.69 -10.23
C VAL A 213 -2.03 -0.91 -10.06
N GLY A 214 -1.31 -0.99 -11.16
CA GLY A 214 0.15 -0.99 -11.15
C GLY A 214 0.70 0.43 -11.21
N LEU A 215 1.54 0.80 -10.25
CA LEU A 215 2.21 2.10 -10.21
C LEU A 215 3.68 1.94 -10.61
N PHE A 216 4.02 2.50 -11.76
CA PHE A 216 5.36 2.46 -12.33
C PHE A 216 6.05 3.80 -12.20
N GLY A 217 7.34 3.80 -11.95
CA GLY A 217 8.13 5.02 -11.94
C GLY A 217 9.48 4.83 -11.27
N GLY A 218 10.47 5.53 -11.79
CA GLY A 218 11.81 5.57 -11.19
C GLY A 218 11.85 6.32 -9.86
N ALA A 219 13.03 6.42 -9.29
CA ALA A 219 13.21 7.23 -8.07
C ALA A 219 13.02 8.73 -8.35
N GLY A 220 12.40 9.45 -7.42
CA GLY A 220 12.27 10.91 -7.45
C GLY A 220 11.21 11.46 -8.39
N VAL A 221 10.27 10.65 -8.85
CA VAL A 221 9.17 11.09 -9.72
C VAL A 221 7.86 11.40 -8.96
N GLY A 222 7.87 11.35 -7.62
CA GLY A 222 6.72 11.67 -6.80
C GLY A 222 5.79 10.49 -6.49
N LYS A 223 6.28 9.24 -6.56
CA LYS A 223 5.48 8.04 -6.25
C LYS A 223 4.86 8.10 -4.86
N THR A 224 5.66 8.35 -3.83
CA THR A 224 5.22 8.43 -2.43
C THR A 224 4.19 9.53 -2.24
N VAL A 225 4.41 10.70 -2.83
CA VAL A 225 3.48 11.85 -2.75
C VAL A 225 2.13 11.52 -3.40
N LEU A 226 2.13 10.81 -4.53
CA LEU A 226 0.90 10.35 -5.17
C LEU A 226 0.14 9.35 -4.29
N ILE A 227 0.85 8.41 -3.65
CA ILE A 227 0.25 7.44 -2.72
C ILE A 227 -0.38 8.16 -1.52
N GLN A 228 0.34 9.09 -0.93
CA GLN A 228 -0.17 9.88 0.21
C GLN A 228 -1.41 10.70 -0.18
N GLU A 229 -1.42 11.33 -1.35
CA GLU A 229 -2.59 12.08 -1.83
C GLU A 229 -3.80 11.18 -2.04
N LEU A 230 -3.61 9.98 -2.61
CA LEU A 230 -4.68 8.99 -2.74
C LEU A 230 -5.24 8.57 -1.37
N ILE A 231 -4.38 8.33 -0.38
CA ILE A 231 -4.80 8.01 0.98
C ILE A 231 -5.59 9.17 1.59
N ASN A 232 -5.09 10.40 1.43
CA ASN A 232 -5.77 11.59 1.92
C ASN A 232 -7.15 11.76 1.30
N ASN A 233 -7.24 11.65 -0.02
CA ASN A 233 -8.48 11.85 -0.75
C ASN A 233 -9.53 10.79 -0.38
N VAL A 234 -9.13 9.53 -0.22
CA VAL A 234 -10.03 8.48 0.25
C VAL A 234 -10.51 8.73 1.69
N ALA A 235 -9.61 9.16 2.56
CA ALA A 235 -9.96 9.45 3.95
C ALA A 235 -10.94 10.62 4.08
N GLN A 236 -10.77 11.67 3.28
CA GLN A 236 -11.57 12.90 3.37
C GLN A 236 -12.89 12.81 2.59
N GLU A 237 -12.85 12.31 1.35
CA GLU A 237 -14.00 12.36 0.45
C GLU A 237 -14.86 11.07 0.49
N HIS A 238 -14.22 9.91 0.67
CA HIS A 238 -14.93 8.63 0.69
C HIS A 238 -15.14 8.07 2.10
N GLY A 239 -14.50 8.65 3.12
CA GLY A 239 -14.59 8.16 4.51
C GLY A 239 -14.00 6.76 4.72
N GLY A 240 -13.31 6.21 3.72
CA GLY A 240 -12.72 4.88 3.71
C GLY A 240 -11.42 4.79 4.52
N TYR A 241 -10.96 3.55 4.68
CA TYR A 241 -9.69 3.26 5.32
C TYR A 241 -8.64 2.83 4.31
N SER A 242 -7.38 3.01 4.67
CA SER A 242 -6.25 2.56 3.87
C SER A 242 -5.38 1.59 4.66
N VAL A 243 -4.77 0.65 3.96
CA VAL A 243 -3.75 -0.24 4.53
C VAL A 243 -2.51 -0.14 3.63
N PHE A 244 -1.36 0.14 4.24
CA PHE A 244 -0.10 0.23 3.52
C PHE A 244 0.79 -0.97 3.88
N ALA A 245 1.16 -1.75 2.88
CA ALA A 245 2.09 -2.87 2.98
C ALA A 245 3.47 -2.46 2.46
N GLY A 246 4.41 -2.24 3.37
CA GLY A 246 5.82 -2.02 3.04
C GLY A 246 6.54 -3.35 2.85
N VAL A 247 6.74 -3.77 1.61
CA VAL A 247 7.28 -5.09 1.27
C VAL A 247 8.72 -4.95 0.78
N GLY A 248 9.69 -5.25 1.62
CA GLY A 248 11.10 -5.25 1.26
C GLY A 248 11.66 -3.88 0.86
N GLU A 249 11.06 -2.80 1.33
CA GLU A 249 11.53 -1.43 1.10
C GLU A 249 12.47 -0.96 2.21
N ARG A 250 13.05 0.23 2.04
CA ARG A 250 14.01 0.78 3.01
C ARG A 250 13.30 1.24 4.27
N THR A 251 13.82 0.87 5.42
CA THR A 251 13.29 1.29 6.74
C THR A 251 13.19 2.81 6.86
N ARG A 252 14.17 3.56 6.32
CA ARG A 252 14.16 5.02 6.33
C ARG A 252 12.95 5.59 5.60
N GLU A 253 12.64 5.05 4.40
CA GLU A 253 11.50 5.51 3.58
C GLU A 253 10.17 5.22 4.27
N GLY A 254 10.05 4.07 4.96
CA GLY A 254 8.88 3.76 5.78
C GLY A 254 8.71 4.68 6.98
N ASN A 255 9.82 5.07 7.61
CA ASN A 255 9.80 6.01 8.72
C ASN A 255 9.46 7.44 8.27
N ASP A 256 10.04 7.89 7.16
CA ASP A 256 9.71 9.19 6.56
C ASP A 256 8.21 9.25 6.23
N LEU A 257 7.67 8.20 5.58
CA LEU A 257 6.24 8.08 5.26
C LEU A 257 5.34 8.18 6.51
N TYR A 258 5.71 7.53 7.60
CA TYR A 258 4.94 7.57 8.86
C TYR A 258 4.84 8.99 9.42
N PHE A 259 5.95 9.74 9.45
CA PHE A 259 5.95 11.11 9.94
C PHE A 259 5.20 12.07 9.00
N GLU A 260 5.40 11.95 7.69
CA GLU A 260 4.69 12.76 6.70
C GLU A 260 3.16 12.55 6.79
N MET A 261 2.70 11.32 7.03
CA MET A 261 1.27 11.03 7.25
C MET A 261 0.73 11.61 8.56
N MET A 262 1.55 11.71 9.62
CA MET A 262 1.16 12.41 10.84
C MET A 262 1.07 13.92 10.63
N GLU A 263 2.05 14.51 9.95
CA GLU A 263 2.08 15.94 9.63
C GLU A 263 0.90 16.36 8.75
N SER A 264 0.48 15.51 7.82
CA SER A 264 -0.70 15.74 6.98
C SER A 264 -2.03 15.45 7.68
N GLY A 265 -2.02 14.95 8.94
CA GLY A 265 -3.22 14.66 9.70
C GLY A 265 -3.98 13.38 9.28
N ILE A 266 -3.38 12.55 8.45
CA ILE A 266 -3.91 11.23 8.04
C ILE A 266 -3.77 10.22 9.17
N LEU A 267 -2.67 10.33 9.94
CA LEU A 267 -2.38 9.54 11.13
C LEU A 267 -2.51 10.38 12.39
N GLY A 268 -3.23 9.88 13.38
CA GLY A 268 -3.24 10.43 14.73
C GLY A 268 -1.91 10.14 15.45
N ALA A 269 -1.41 11.10 16.21
CA ALA A 269 -0.21 10.93 17.00
C ALA A 269 -0.40 9.87 18.11
N ASN A 270 0.71 9.25 18.54
CA ASN A 270 0.73 8.28 19.64
C ASN A 270 -0.18 7.05 19.46
N GLY A 271 -0.43 6.63 18.21
CA GLY A 271 -1.31 5.49 17.91
C GLY A 271 -2.79 5.76 18.21
N ASP A 272 -3.22 7.00 18.06
CA ASP A 272 -4.63 7.39 18.18
C ASP A 272 -5.40 6.88 16.95
N TRP A 273 -6.05 5.73 17.11
CA TRP A 273 -6.79 5.09 16.04
C TRP A 273 -8.09 5.82 15.67
N GLU A 274 -8.69 6.58 16.59
CA GLU A 274 -9.92 7.35 16.35
C GLU A 274 -9.71 8.45 15.31
N ASN A 275 -8.52 9.06 15.34
CA ASN A 275 -8.08 10.10 14.41
C ASN A 275 -7.16 9.57 13.29
N SER A 276 -7.10 8.26 13.10
CA SER A 276 -6.28 7.64 12.04
C SER A 276 -7.13 7.01 10.96
N LYS A 277 -6.66 7.07 9.72
CA LYS A 277 -7.34 6.50 8.55
C LYS A 277 -6.52 5.42 7.84
N VAL A 278 -5.31 5.15 8.31
CA VAL A 278 -4.41 4.18 7.70
C VAL A 278 -3.77 3.27 8.73
N SER A 279 -3.56 2.00 8.38
CA SER A 279 -2.73 1.04 9.11
C SER A 279 -1.48 0.74 8.28
N LEU A 280 -0.31 0.71 8.92
CA LEU A 280 0.97 0.43 8.27
C LEU A 280 1.46 -0.97 8.68
N VAL A 281 1.82 -1.79 7.70
CA VAL A 281 2.34 -3.15 7.94
C VAL A 281 3.67 -3.30 7.21
N PHE A 282 4.76 -3.42 7.95
CA PHE A 282 6.10 -3.40 7.37
C PHE A 282 6.83 -4.73 7.50
N GLY A 283 7.40 -5.18 6.38
CA GLY A 283 8.41 -6.24 6.29
C GLY A 283 9.56 -5.72 5.44
N GLN A 284 10.47 -4.98 6.07
CA GLN A 284 11.48 -4.18 5.38
C GLN A 284 12.62 -5.02 4.78
N MET A 285 13.50 -4.40 3.99
CA MET A 285 14.55 -5.11 3.26
C MET A 285 15.61 -5.78 4.16
N ASN A 286 15.73 -5.35 5.40
CA ASN A 286 16.63 -5.95 6.40
C ASN A 286 16.04 -7.19 7.08
N GLU A 287 14.73 -7.44 6.90
CA GLU A 287 14.06 -8.60 7.47
C GLU A 287 14.28 -9.86 6.65
N PRO A 288 14.15 -11.05 7.26
CA PRO A 288 14.35 -12.31 6.55
C PRO A 288 13.31 -12.52 5.45
N PRO A 289 13.59 -13.39 4.46
CA PRO A 289 12.70 -13.61 3.32
C PRO A 289 11.31 -14.15 3.73
N GLY A 290 11.19 -14.84 4.87
CA GLY A 290 9.91 -15.27 5.41
C GLY A 290 8.99 -14.08 5.70
N ALA A 291 9.47 -13.07 6.41
CA ALA A 291 8.72 -11.85 6.71
C ALA A 291 8.32 -11.12 5.42
N ARG A 292 9.28 -10.88 4.53
CA ARG A 292 9.02 -10.17 3.25
C ARG A 292 8.03 -10.91 2.34
N ALA A 293 7.99 -12.25 2.41
CA ALA A 293 7.04 -13.07 1.63
C ALA A 293 5.64 -13.15 2.25
N ARG A 294 5.43 -12.69 3.48
CA ARG A 294 4.14 -12.80 4.19
C ARG A 294 3.52 -11.45 4.54
N VAL A 295 4.30 -10.38 4.66
CA VAL A 295 3.81 -9.07 5.08
C VAL A 295 2.67 -8.53 4.22
N ALA A 296 2.70 -8.76 2.90
CA ALA A 296 1.60 -8.38 2.01
C ALA A 296 0.29 -9.14 2.33
N LEU A 297 0.39 -10.41 2.75
CA LEU A 297 -0.76 -11.20 3.20
C LEU A 297 -1.31 -10.69 4.53
N SER A 298 -0.43 -10.27 5.44
CA SER A 298 -0.82 -9.68 6.73
C SER A 298 -1.60 -8.37 6.51
N ALA A 299 -1.07 -7.48 5.68
CA ALA A 299 -1.74 -6.23 5.32
C ALA A 299 -3.08 -6.48 4.61
N LEU A 300 -3.12 -7.41 3.66
CA LEU A 300 -4.35 -7.76 2.96
C LEU A 300 -5.42 -8.32 3.91
N THR A 301 -5.03 -9.11 4.92
CA THR A 301 -5.97 -9.63 5.91
C THR A 301 -6.61 -8.51 6.75
N ILE A 302 -5.85 -7.46 7.09
CA ILE A 302 -6.40 -6.26 7.74
C ILE A 302 -7.36 -5.52 6.81
N ALA A 303 -7.00 -5.37 5.53
CA ALA A 303 -7.87 -4.75 4.54
C ALA A 303 -9.17 -5.55 4.33
N GLU A 304 -9.10 -6.87 4.31
CA GLU A 304 -10.27 -7.75 4.21
C GLU A 304 -11.23 -7.59 5.40
N TYR A 305 -10.72 -7.41 6.61
CA TYR A 305 -11.57 -7.13 7.76
C TYR A 305 -12.39 -5.85 7.55
N PHE A 306 -11.77 -4.78 7.08
CA PHE A 306 -12.48 -3.52 6.83
C PHE A 306 -13.49 -3.66 5.68
N ARG A 307 -13.19 -4.45 4.64
CA ARG A 307 -14.12 -4.73 3.54
C ARG A 307 -15.30 -5.57 3.99
N ASP A 308 -15.04 -6.70 4.67
CA ASP A 308 -16.03 -7.76 4.89
C ASP A 308 -16.86 -7.51 6.17
N GLU A 309 -16.23 -7.06 7.26
CA GLU A 309 -16.88 -6.86 8.56
C GLU A 309 -17.31 -5.39 8.78
N ALA A 310 -16.47 -4.44 8.38
CA ALA A 310 -16.80 -3.02 8.51
C ALA A 310 -17.56 -2.45 7.31
N GLY A 311 -17.69 -3.20 6.21
CA GLY A 311 -18.43 -2.79 5.01
C GLY A 311 -17.87 -1.55 4.33
N GLN A 312 -16.55 -1.39 4.34
CA GLN A 312 -15.87 -0.19 3.85
C GLN A 312 -15.24 -0.40 2.47
N ASP A 313 -15.03 0.71 1.78
CA ASP A 313 -14.13 0.76 0.65
C ASP A 313 -12.71 1.02 1.14
N VAL A 314 -11.83 0.10 0.84
CA VAL A 314 -10.46 0.09 1.37
C VAL A 314 -9.47 0.30 0.24
N LEU A 315 -8.51 1.20 0.44
CA LEU A 315 -7.30 1.25 -0.40
C LEU A 315 -6.19 0.40 0.22
N LEU A 316 -5.68 -0.54 -0.57
CA LEU A 316 -4.51 -1.34 -0.22
C LEU A 316 -3.32 -0.89 -1.05
N PHE A 317 -2.32 -0.33 -0.40
CA PHE A 317 -1.04 0.00 -1.02
C PHE A 317 -0.03 -1.11 -0.79
N VAL A 318 0.69 -1.52 -1.83
CA VAL A 318 1.77 -2.52 -1.73
C VAL A 318 3.03 -1.93 -2.35
N ASP A 319 3.98 -1.61 -1.52
CA ASP A 319 5.28 -1.10 -1.95
C ASP A 319 6.40 -2.00 -1.40
N ASN A 320 6.95 -2.86 -2.18
CA ASN A 320 6.87 -3.12 -3.61
C ASN A 320 6.45 -4.57 -3.89
N ILE A 321 5.49 -4.80 -4.77
CA ILE A 321 4.99 -6.17 -5.06
C ILE A 321 6.09 -7.08 -5.65
N PHE A 322 7.06 -6.54 -6.37
CA PHE A 322 8.22 -7.30 -6.86
C PHE A 322 8.99 -7.96 -5.70
N ARG A 323 9.09 -7.30 -4.54
CA ARG A 323 9.81 -7.84 -3.39
C ARG A 323 9.11 -9.06 -2.77
N PHE A 324 7.79 -9.13 -2.86
CA PHE A 324 7.04 -10.33 -2.52
C PHE A 324 7.49 -11.53 -3.36
N THR A 325 7.60 -11.37 -4.66
CA THR A 325 8.08 -12.42 -5.58
C THR A 325 9.54 -12.78 -5.33
N GLN A 326 10.39 -11.78 -5.12
CA GLN A 326 11.81 -11.99 -4.82
C GLN A 326 12.00 -12.79 -3.53
N ALA A 327 11.31 -12.42 -2.46
CA ALA A 327 11.35 -13.17 -1.20
C ALA A 327 10.85 -14.61 -1.37
N GLY A 328 9.79 -14.81 -2.16
CA GLY A 328 9.30 -16.14 -2.54
C GLY A 328 10.36 -16.98 -3.25
N SER A 329 11.18 -16.41 -4.14
CA SER A 329 12.27 -17.12 -4.81
C SER A 329 13.40 -17.51 -3.85
N GLU A 330 13.75 -16.63 -2.92
CA GLU A 330 14.75 -16.90 -1.86
C GLU A 330 14.29 -18.06 -0.97
N VAL A 331 13.04 -18.04 -0.52
CA VAL A 331 12.43 -19.12 0.28
C VAL A 331 12.41 -20.42 -0.52
N SER A 332 11.98 -20.40 -1.78
CA SER A 332 11.89 -21.59 -2.63
C SER A 332 13.25 -22.28 -2.80
N ALA A 333 14.31 -21.51 -2.99
CA ALA A 333 15.67 -22.02 -3.08
C ALA A 333 16.12 -22.72 -1.79
N LEU A 334 15.81 -22.15 -0.62
CA LEU A 334 16.12 -22.72 0.69
C LEU A 334 15.30 -23.98 1.01
N LEU A 335 14.09 -24.08 0.46
CA LEU A 335 13.27 -25.29 0.52
C LEU A 335 13.77 -26.42 -0.41
N GLY A 336 14.77 -26.16 -1.26
CA GLY A 336 15.33 -27.13 -2.19
C GLY A 336 14.45 -27.39 -3.42
N ARG A 337 13.54 -26.46 -3.76
CA ARG A 337 12.73 -26.56 -4.98
C ARG A 337 13.57 -26.24 -6.22
N ILE A 338 13.33 -26.95 -7.32
CA ILE A 338 14.01 -26.69 -8.60
C ILE A 338 13.50 -25.35 -9.13
N PRO A 339 14.38 -24.36 -9.41
CA PRO A 339 13.97 -23.07 -9.92
C PRO A 339 13.39 -23.15 -11.33
N SER A 340 12.47 -22.27 -11.65
CA SER A 340 11.94 -22.04 -13.00
C SER A 340 12.81 -21.02 -13.78
N ALA A 341 12.26 -20.43 -14.84
CA ALA A 341 12.95 -19.45 -15.67
C ALA A 341 13.53 -18.29 -14.81
N VAL A 342 14.71 -17.82 -15.15
CA VAL A 342 15.43 -16.70 -14.50
C VAL A 342 15.70 -16.91 -13.00
N GLY A 343 15.50 -18.15 -12.48
CA GLY A 343 15.75 -18.48 -11.07
C GLY A 343 14.55 -18.27 -10.14
N TYR A 344 13.38 -17.93 -10.66
CA TYR A 344 12.16 -17.78 -9.86
C TYR A 344 11.60 -19.13 -9.38
N GLN A 345 10.75 -19.08 -8.35
CA GLN A 345 10.03 -20.24 -7.85
C GLN A 345 9.07 -20.82 -8.89
N PRO A 346 8.91 -22.15 -8.94
CA PRO A 346 7.96 -22.80 -9.85
C PRO A 346 6.49 -22.45 -9.52
N THR A 347 6.24 -21.97 -8.32
CA THR A 347 4.91 -21.58 -7.79
C THR A 347 4.61 -20.08 -7.96
N LEU A 348 5.43 -19.33 -8.72
CA LEU A 348 5.31 -17.87 -8.89
C LEU A 348 3.89 -17.42 -9.24
N SER A 349 3.32 -17.98 -10.31
CA SER A 349 1.97 -17.58 -10.77
C SER A 349 0.88 -17.96 -9.77
N THR A 350 1.03 -19.12 -9.10
CA THR A 350 0.06 -19.57 -8.09
C THR A 350 0.09 -18.71 -6.85
N GLU A 351 1.28 -18.35 -6.37
CA GLU A 351 1.45 -17.49 -5.19
C GLU A 351 0.95 -16.07 -5.47
N MET A 352 1.29 -15.50 -6.63
CA MET A 352 0.78 -14.19 -7.06
C MET A 352 -0.73 -14.23 -7.24
N GLY A 353 -1.29 -15.24 -7.91
CA GLY A 353 -2.73 -15.42 -8.08
C GLY A 353 -3.46 -15.52 -6.74
N ALA A 354 -2.94 -16.30 -5.79
CA ALA A 354 -3.53 -16.44 -4.46
C ALA A 354 -3.61 -15.12 -3.69
N LEU A 355 -2.64 -14.22 -3.86
CA LEU A 355 -2.68 -12.86 -3.31
C LEU A 355 -3.68 -11.98 -4.07
N GLN A 356 -3.56 -11.92 -5.40
CA GLN A 356 -4.29 -10.98 -6.24
C GLN A 356 -5.80 -11.25 -6.29
N GLU A 357 -6.23 -12.52 -6.27
CA GLU A 357 -7.65 -12.89 -6.31
C GLU A 357 -8.43 -12.55 -5.03
N ARG A 358 -7.74 -12.29 -3.91
CA ARG A 358 -8.34 -11.79 -2.67
C ARG A 358 -8.68 -10.30 -2.75
N ILE A 359 -7.99 -9.56 -3.65
CA ILE A 359 -8.17 -8.12 -3.89
C ILE A 359 -9.31 -7.96 -4.88
N THR A 360 -10.51 -7.66 -4.38
CA THR A 360 -11.73 -7.56 -5.20
C THR A 360 -12.84 -6.83 -4.44
N SER A 361 -13.89 -6.45 -5.16
CA SER A 361 -15.14 -5.97 -4.58
C SER A 361 -16.03 -7.15 -4.18
N THR A 362 -16.59 -7.06 -2.98
CA THR A 362 -17.63 -7.96 -2.48
C THR A 362 -18.97 -7.21 -2.36
N LYS A 363 -20.02 -7.91 -1.98
CA LYS A 363 -21.33 -7.30 -1.70
C LYS A 363 -21.33 -6.39 -0.49
N GLN A 364 -20.33 -6.50 0.39
CA GLN A 364 -20.17 -5.71 1.61
C GLN A 364 -19.34 -4.45 1.38
N GLY A 365 -18.25 -4.55 0.65
CA GLY A 365 -17.31 -3.45 0.41
C GLY A 365 -16.31 -3.80 -0.67
N SER A 366 -15.29 -2.97 -0.85
CA SER A 366 -14.26 -3.18 -1.86
C SER A 366 -12.84 -3.05 -1.32
N ILE A 367 -11.89 -3.74 -1.96
CA ILE A 367 -10.46 -3.46 -1.80
C ILE A 367 -9.92 -3.06 -3.16
N THR A 368 -9.60 -1.80 -3.34
CA THR A 368 -8.86 -1.29 -4.50
C THR A 368 -7.38 -1.27 -4.15
N SER A 369 -6.52 -1.86 -4.97
CA SER A 369 -5.08 -1.87 -4.68
C SER A 369 -4.28 -1.00 -5.62
N VAL A 370 -3.30 -0.29 -5.06
CA VAL A 370 -2.26 0.42 -5.80
C VAL A 370 -0.92 -0.23 -5.45
N GLN A 371 -0.32 -0.88 -6.43
CA GLN A 371 0.86 -1.72 -6.25
C GLN A 371 2.05 -1.09 -6.96
N ALA A 372 3.04 -0.66 -6.21
CA ALA A 372 4.30 -0.21 -6.78
C ALA A 372 5.02 -1.42 -7.40
N ILE A 373 5.43 -1.28 -8.65
CA ILE A 373 6.07 -2.35 -9.40
C ILE A 373 7.48 -1.91 -9.80
N TYR A 374 8.47 -2.66 -9.33
CA TYR A 374 9.84 -2.55 -9.81
C TYR A 374 10.04 -3.51 -10.97
N VAL A 375 10.58 -3.00 -12.07
CA VAL A 375 10.90 -3.79 -13.26
C VAL A 375 12.42 -3.99 -13.31
N PRO A 376 12.94 -5.21 -13.07
CA PRO A 376 14.37 -5.48 -13.10
C PRO A 376 14.96 -5.15 -14.47
N ALA A 377 16.02 -4.34 -14.51
CA ALA A 377 16.72 -3.93 -15.74
C ALA A 377 15.82 -3.30 -16.82
N ASP A 378 14.67 -2.75 -16.40
CA ASP A 378 13.61 -2.22 -17.30
C ASP A 378 13.09 -3.28 -18.32
N ASP A 379 13.23 -4.58 -17.98
CA ASP A 379 12.76 -5.69 -18.80
C ASP A 379 11.35 -6.14 -18.39
N LEU A 380 10.34 -5.69 -19.14
CA LEU A 380 8.93 -6.05 -18.94
C LEU A 380 8.65 -7.54 -19.22
N THR A 381 9.58 -8.26 -19.84
CA THR A 381 9.43 -9.70 -20.13
C THR A 381 9.94 -10.59 -18.99
N ASP A 382 10.55 -10.01 -17.95
CA ASP A 382 10.92 -10.74 -16.74
C ASP A 382 9.68 -11.40 -16.13
N PRO A 383 9.76 -12.69 -15.70
CA PRO A 383 8.61 -13.44 -15.20
C PRO A 383 7.85 -12.79 -14.04
N ALA A 384 8.53 -12.05 -13.15
CA ALA A 384 7.88 -11.43 -11.99
C ALA A 384 6.95 -10.28 -12.39
N PRO A 385 7.42 -9.21 -13.08
CA PRO A 385 6.53 -8.18 -13.58
C PRO A 385 5.49 -8.74 -14.56
N ALA A 386 5.87 -9.62 -15.49
CA ALA A 386 4.94 -10.20 -16.46
C ALA A 386 3.76 -10.93 -15.78
N THR A 387 4.01 -11.68 -14.71
CA THR A 387 2.96 -12.34 -13.92
C THR A 387 2.08 -11.32 -13.21
N THR A 388 2.68 -10.24 -12.68
CA THR A 388 1.92 -9.17 -12.00
C THR A 388 1.02 -8.43 -12.99
N PHE A 389 1.52 -8.09 -14.17
CA PHE A 389 0.75 -7.39 -15.22
C PHE A 389 -0.52 -8.12 -15.62
N ALA A 390 -0.49 -9.45 -15.63
CA ALA A 390 -1.64 -10.27 -15.99
C ALA A 390 -2.86 -10.07 -15.06
N HIS A 391 -2.64 -9.52 -13.86
CA HIS A 391 -3.69 -9.26 -12.86
C HIS A 391 -4.13 -7.80 -12.79
N LEU A 392 -3.44 -6.88 -13.47
CA LEU A 392 -3.73 -5.45 -13.35
C LEU A 392 -4.93 -5.03 -14.21
N ASP A 393 -5.77 -4.16 -13.64
CA ASP A 393 -6.89 -3.51 -14.32
C ASP A 393 -6.51 -2.14 -14.88
N ALA A 394 -5.53 -1.48 -14.27
CA ALA A 394 -4.98 -0.21 -14.72
C ALA A 394 -3.47 -0.11 -14.45
N THR A 395 -2.81 0.74 -15.23
CA THR A 395 -1.40 1.10 -15.03
C THR A 395 -1.25 2.60 -14.97
N THR A 396 -0.54 3.10 -13.95
CA THR A 396 -0.16 4.50 -13.81
C THR A 396 1.35 4.60 -13.93
N VAL A 397 1.82 5.26 -14.97
CA VAL A 397 3.25 5.42 -15.28
C VAL A 397 3.70 6.82 -14.89
N LEU A 398 4.69 6.93 -14.01
CA LEU A 398 5.30 8.20 -13.62
C LEU A 398 6.53 8.48 -14.48
N SER A 399 6.52 9.62 -15.18
CA SER A 399 7.52 10.04 -16.16
C SER A 399 8.55 10.98 -15.54
N ARG A 400 9.86 10.64 -15.68
CA ARG A 400 10.93 11.58 -15.32
C ARG A 400 10.95 12.83 -16.17
N GLN A 401 10.53 12.72 -17.42
CA GLN A 401 10.48 13.85 -18.33
C GLN A 401 9.48 14.88 -17.83
N LEU A 402 8.27 14.47 -17.43
CA LEU A 402 7.25 15.35 -16.86
C LEU A 402 7.72 15.93 -15.52
N ALA A 403 8.33 15.13 -14.65
CA ALA A 403 8.89 15.60 -13.39
C ALA A 403 9.97 16.68 -13.61
N SER A 404 10.84 16.52 -14.61
CA SER A 404 11.86 17.53 -14.95
C SER A 404 11.30 18.83 -15.53
N LEU A 405 10.09 18.77 -16.10
CA LEU A 405 9.33 19.96 -16.55
C LEU A 405 8.52 20.61 -15.41
N GLY A 406 8.58 20.04 -14.20
CA GLY A 406 7.83 20.52 -13.04
C GLY A 406 6.34 20.19 -13.08
N ILE A 407 5.90 19.27 -13.94
CA ILE A 407 4.50 18.85 -14.04
C ILE A 407 4.24 17.77 -13.01
N TYR A 408 3.41 18.07 -12.02
CA TYR A 408 3.00 17.15 -10.94
C TYR A 408 1.48 17.10 -10.78
N PRO A 409 0.91 15.87 -10.60
CA PRO A 409 1.62 14.58 -10.56
C PRO A 409 2.26 14.27 -11.93
N ALA A 410 3.44 13.66 -11.91
CA ALA A 410 4.20 13.37 -13.13
C ALA A 410 3.69 12.12 -13.86
N VAL A 411 2.39 11.93 -13.90
CA VAL A 411 1.72 10.79 -14.56
C VAL A 411 1.78 10.98 -16.08
N ASP A 412 2.33 9.99 -16.77
CA ASP A 412 2.37 9.99 -18.23
C ASP A 412 0.97 9.71 -18.79
N PRO A 413 0.38 10.64 -19.53
CA PRO A 413 -1.00 10.52 -20.02
C PRO A 413 -1.16 9.54 -21.19
N LEU A 414 -0.07 9.15 -21.85
CA LEU A 414 -0.08 8.25 -23.01
C LEU A 414 0.36 6.84 -22.65
N ASP A 415 1.29 6.69 -21.70
CA ASP A 415 1.78 5.39 -21.24
C ASP A 415 0.90 4.78 -20.13
N SER A 416 0.08 5.60 -19.46
CA SER A 416 -0.88 5.13 -18.46
C SER A 416 -2.16 4.61 -19.13
N THR A 417 -2.67 3.49 -18.63
CA THR A 417 -3.82 2.81 -19.24
C THR A 417 -4.81 2.29 -18.20
N SER A 418 -6.08 2.13 -18.60
CA SER A 418 -7.11 1.51 -17.78
C SER A 418 -8.06 0.68 -18.62
N GLN A 419 -8.40 -0.52 -18.14
CA GLN A 419 -9.36 -1.42 -18.81
C GLN A 419 -10.80 -0.89 -18.71
N ILE A 420 -11.13 -0.08 -17.71
CA ILE A 420 -12.48 0.48 -17.54
C ILE A 420 -12.70 1.78 -18.33
N LEU A 421 -11.69 2.30 -19.02
CA LEU A 421 -11.86 3.47 -19.91
C LEU A 421 -12.58 3.03 -21.20
N THR A 422 -13.84 2.70 -21.05
CA THR A 422 -14.76 2.29 -22.14
C THR A 422 -16.10 3.00 -21.97
N PRO A 423 -16.82 3.28 -23.07
CA PRO A 423 -18.10 3.99 -22.99
C PRO A 423 -19.13 3.34 -22.08
N GLU A 424 -19.06 2.00 -21.94
CA GLU A 424 -20.01 1.22 -21.14
C GLU A 424 -19.83 1.45 -19.63
N VAL A 425 -18.61 1.80 -19.18
CA VAL A 425 -18.28 1.97 -17.76
C VAL A 425 -18.23 3.44 -17.38
N VAL A 426 -17.44 4.24 -18.12
CA VAL A 426 -17.23 5.65 -17.77
C VAL A 426 -18.23 6.60 -18.44
N GLY A 427 -19.02 6.12 -19.41
CA GLY A 427 -19.93 6.94 -20.21
C GLY A 427 -19.27 7.52 -21.47
N GLU A 428 -20.10 7.84 -22.47
CA GLU A 428 -19.66 8.30 -23.79
C GLU A 428 -18.90 9.61 -23.73
N GLU A 429 -19.37 10.57 -22.93
CA GLU A 429 -18.75 11.91 -22.81
C GLU A 429 -17.34 11.84 -22.26
N HIS A 430 -17.14 11.15 -21.12
CA HIS A 430 -15.83 10.96 -20.52
C HIS A 430 -14.87 10.26 -21.50
N TYR A 431 -15.33 9.14 -22.09
CA TYR A 431 -14.52 8.38 -23.04
C TYR A 431 -14.06 9.24 -24.22
N GLN A 432 -14.96 10.02 -24.80
CA GLN A 432 -14.65 10.87 -25.95
C GLN A 432 -13.64 11.95 -25.59
N VAL A 433 -13.85 12.67 -24.49
CA VAL A 433 -12.91 13.72 -24.02
C VAL A 433 -11.53 13.12 -23.73
N ALA A 434 -11.46 11.96 -23.09
CA ALA A 434 -10.19 11.28 -22.81
C ALA A 434 -9.44 10.94 -24.10
N ARG A 435 -10.14 10.41 -25.11
CA ARG A 435 -9.55 10.06 -26.42
C ARG A 435 -9.06 11.29 -27.17
N GLU A 436 -9.83 12.36 -27.21
CA GLU A 436 -9.44 13.61 -27.87
C GLU A 436 -8.22 14.24 -27.19
N VAL A 437 -8.14 14.21 -25.85
CA VAL A 437 -6.96 14.64 -25.11
C VAL A 437 -5.73 13.81 -25.50
N GLN A 438 -5.87 12.48 -25.54
CA GLN A 438 -4.78 11.60 -25.96
C GLN A 438 -4.31 11.88 -27.39
N GLU A 439 -5.23 12.10 -28.32
CA GLU A 439 -4.92 12.42 -29.72
C GLU A 439 -4.14 13.73 -29.85
N VAL A 440 -4.56 14.79 -29.14
CA VAL A 440 -3.86 16.08 -29.13
C VAL A 440 -2.44 15.94 -28.54
N LEU A 441 -2.28 15.21 -27.44
CA LEU A 441 -0.99 14.98 -26.83
C LEU A 441 -0.08 14.08 -27.68
N GLN A 442 -0.62 13.05 -28.33
CA GLN A 442 0.10 12.20 -29.25
C GLN A 442 0.59 13.00 -30.47
N ARG A 443 -0.27 13.81 -31.05
CA ARG A 443 0.12 14.71 -32.17
C ARG A 443 1.19 15.69 -31.74
N TYR A 444 1.12 16.21 -30.53
CA TYR A 444 2.17 17.11 -29.99
C TYR A 444 3.51 16.39 -29.89
N ASN A 445 3.55 15.13 -29.39
CA ASN A 445 4.78 14.36 -29.33
C ASN A 445 5.41 14.15 -30.71
N GLU A 446 4.63 13.86 -31.74
CA GLU A 446 5.10 13.74 -33.12
C GLU A 446 5.68 15.06 -33.64
N LEU A 447 5.09 16.20 -33.26
CA LEU A 447 5.55 17.53 -33.68
C LEU A 447 6.79 18.00 -32.92
N GLN A 448 7.08 17.46 -31.74
CA GLN A 448 8.26 17.87 -30.94
C GLN A 448 9.58 17.70 -31.69
N ASP A 449 9.75 16.61 -32.41
CA ASP A 449 10.97 16.35 -33.21
C ASP A 449 11.10 17.36 -34.35
N ILE A 450 9.99 17.69 -34.98
CA ILE A 450 9.93 18.71 -36.05
C ILE A 450 10.27 20.08 -35.48
N ILE A 451 9.69 20.45 -34.34
CA ILE A 451 9.95 21.72 -33.65
C ILE A 451 11.41 21.84 -33.24
N ALA A 452 12.03 20.75 -32.75
CA ALA A 452 13.42 20.73 -32.32
C ALA A 452 14.40 20.95 -33.48
N ILE A 453 14.06 20.48 -34.70
CA ILE A 453 14.92 20.57 -35.89
C ILE A 453 14.66 21.85 -36.70
N LEU A 454 13.40 22.17 -36.95
CA LEU A 454 12.98 23.23 -37.88
C LEU A 454 12.47 24.49 -37.20
N GLY A 455 12.10 24.41 -35.92
CA GLY A 455 11.49 25.49 -35.17
C GLY A 455 9.95 25.57 -35.34
N MET A 456 9.32 26.34 -34.46
CA MET A 456 7.85 26.52 -34.45
C MET A 456 7.30 27.23 -35.69
N ASP A 457 8.13 28.08 -36.34
CA ASP A 457 7.67 28.90 -37.45
C ASP A 457 7.35 28.11 -38.70
N GLU A 458 7.97 26.95 -38.88
CA GLU A 458 7.77 26.05 -40.01
C GLU A 458 6.49 25.17 -39.90
N LEU A 459 5.83 25.18 -38.76
CA LEU A 459 4.58 24.44 -38.57
C LEU A 459 3.42 25.10 -39.32
N SER A 460 2.47 24.28 -39.79
CA SER A 460 1.21 24.76 -40.32
C SER A 460 0.41 25.52 -39.26
N PRO A 461 -0.51 26.42 -39.65
CA PRO A 461 -1.37 27.10 -38.65
C PRO A 461 -2.16 26.13 -37.78
N GLU A 462 -2.59 25.01 -38.33
CA GLU A 462 -3.32 23.94 -37.61
C GLU A 462 -2.42 23.26 -36.58
N ASP A 463 -1.19 22.88 -36.96
CA ASP A 463 -0.21 22.29 -36.04
C ASP A 463 0.21 23.28 -34.93
N LYS A 464 0.33 24.56 -35.24
CA LYS A 464 0.59 25.61 -34.24
C LYS A 464 -0.50 25.69 -33.20
N LEU A 465 -1.76 25.60 -33.62
CA LEU A 465 -2.91 25.59 -32.71
C LEU A 465 -2.92 24.30 -31.86
N THR A 466 -2.66 23.15 -32.47
CA THR A 466 -2.55 21.87 -31.76
C THR A 466 -1.47 21.92 -30.70
N VAL A 467 -0.29 22.46 -31.01
CA VAL A 467 0.81 22.62 -30.04
C VAL A 467 0.41 23.55 -28.89
N ALA A 468 -0.25 24.68 -29.19
CA ALA A 468 -0.70 25.63 -28.17
C ALA A 468 -1.71 24.97 -27.21
N ARG A 469 -2.69 24.24 -27.73
CA ARG A 469 -3.69 23.51 -26.92
C ARG A 469 -3.02 22.37 -26.13
N ALA A 470 -2.16 21.59 -26.76
CA ALA A 470 -1.45 20.49 -26.10
C ALA A 470 -0.63 20.97 -24.89
N ARG A 471 0.05 22.10 -24.98
CA ARG A 471 0.79 22.69 -23.86
C ARG A 471 -0.13 23.12 -22.72
N LYS A 472 -1.29 23.70 -23.03
CA LYS A 472 -2.31 24.05 -22.03
C LYS A 472 -2.86 22.78 -21.37
N ILE A 473 -3.19 21.75 -22.14
CA ILE A 473 -3.64 20.45 -21.66
C ILE A 473 -2.59 19.83 -20.73
N GLN A 474 -1.33 19.79 -21.15
CA GLN A 474 -0.25 19.22 -20.35
C GLN A 474 -0.09 19.98 -19.00
N ARG A 475 -0.20 21.30 -18.99
CA ARG A 475 -0.16 22.08 -17.76
C ARG A 475 -1.42 21.88 -16.92
N PHE A 476 -2.59 21.77 -17.53
CA PHE A 476 -3.85 21.55 -16.81
C PHE A 476 -3.97 20.15 -16.22
N LEU A 477 -3.22 19.16 -16.72
CA LEU A 477 -3.05 17.86 -16.07
C LEU A 477 -2.31 17.97 -14.72
N SER A 478 -1.52 19.02 -14.50
CA SER A 478 -0.92 19.28 -13.19
C SER A 478 -1.96 19.76 -12.18
N GLN A 479 -1.73 19.43 -10.91
CA GLN A 479 -2.68 19.71 -9.81
C GLN A 479 -1.91 19.88 -8.51
N PRO A 480 -2.25 20.88 -7.66
CA PRO A 480 -1.67 20.98 -6.32
C PRO A 480 -2.27 19.90 -5.41
N PHE A 481 -1.42 19.23 -4.65
CA PHE A 481 -1.81 18.18 -3.71
C PHE A 481 -1.86 18.69 -2.28
N HIS A 482 -2.81 18.19 -1.48
CA HIS A 482 -2.95 18.52 -0.06
C HIS A 482 -1.70 18.13 0.73
N VAL A 483 -1.18 16.94 0.48
CA VAL A 483 0.02 16.44 1.17
C VAL A 483 1.30 17.20 0.80
N ALA A 484 1.27 18.00 -0.25
CA ALA A 484 2.40 18.81 -0.71
C ALA A 484 2.30 20.29 -0.29
N GLU A 485 1.25 20.73 0.38
CA GLU A 485 1.02 22.13 0.76
C GLU A 485 2.20 22.75 1.53
N GLN A 486 2.72 22.02 2.50
CA GLN A 486 3.86 22.49 3.32
C GLN A 486 5.15 22.73 2.51
N PHE A 487 5.32 22.04 1.38
CA PHE A 487 6.50 22.16 0.52
C PHE A 487 6.30 23.19 -0.60
N THR A 488 5.09 23.29 -1.12
CA THR A 488 4.76 24.14 -2.28
C THR A 488 4.21 25.49 -1.88
N GLY A 489 3.64 25.62 -0.68
CA GLY A 489 2.90 26.79 -0.23
C GLY A 489 1.58 27.01 -0.98
N MET A 490 1.11 26.02 -1.75
CA MET A 490 -0.15 26.05 -2.48
C MET A 490 -1.15 25.13 -1.80
N ALA A 491 -2.39 25.60 -1.61
CA ALA A 491 -3.47 24.79 -1.10
C ALA A 491 -3.76 23.63 -2.08
N GLY A 492 -3.90 22.42 -1.56
CA GLY A 492 -4.28 21.26 -2.35
C GLY A 492 -5.73 21.36 -2.83
N THR A 493 -6.04 20.64 -3.90
CA THR A 493 -7.39 20.65 -4.48
C THR A 493 -7.80 19.25 -4.89
N TYR A 494 -8.90 18.77 -4.35
CA TYR A 494 -9.63 17.63 -4.88
C TYR A 494 -10.48 18.10 -6.07
N VAL A 495 -10.32 17.49 -7.24
CA VAL A 495 -11.07 17.90 -8.45
C VAL A 495 -12.08 16.81 -8.80
N LYS A 496 -13.36 17.15 -8.82
CA LYS A 496 -14.42 16.22 -9.21
C LYS A 496 -14.30 15.82 -10.67
N LEU A 497 -14.72 14.61 -10.98
CA LEU A 497 -14.70 14.07 -12.35
C LEU A 497 -15.47 14.99 -13.34
N GLU A 498 -16.62 15.51 -12.92
CA GLU A 498 -17.44 16.40 -13.75
C GLU A 498 -16.67 17.69 -14.15
N ASP A 499 -15.97 18.30 -13.19
CA ASP A 499 -15.15 19.50 -13.41
C ASP A 499 -13.92 19.18 -14.27
N THR A 500 -13.37 17.99 -14.10
CA THR A 500 -12.25 17.49 -14.93
C THR A 500 -12.69 17.37 -16.39
N ILE A 501 -13.78 16.65 -16.66
CA ILE A 501 -14.32 16.46 -18.02
C ILE A 501 -14.64 17.80 -18.67
N ALA A 502 -15.41 18.67 -17.98
CA ALA A 502 -15.79 19.98 -18.49
C ALA A 502 -14.57 20.86 -18.80
N GLY A 503 -13.57 20.85 -17.94
CA GLY A 503 -12.33 21.63 -18.12
C GLY A 503 -11.54 21.21 -19.36
N PHE A 504 -11.35 19.89 -19.56
CA PHE A 504 -10.64 19.37 -20.73
C PHE A 504 -11.44 19.54 -22.02
N GLN A 505 -12.75 19.38 -21.96
CA GLN A 505 -13.62 19.63 -23.11
C GLN A 505 -13.53 21.08 -23.60
N ALA A 506 -13.55 22.06 -22.68
CA ALA A 506 -13.37 23.47 -23.03
C ALA A 506 -12.00 23.75 -23.68
N LEU A 507 -10.93 23.09 -23.21
CA LEU A 507 -9.60 23.18 -23.82
C LEU A 507 -9.56 22.62 -25.24
N ILE A 508 -10.18 21.48 -25.47
CA ILE A 508 -10.25 20.83 -26.79
C ILE A 508 -11.09 21.69 -27.75
N ASN A 509 -12.25 22.18 -27.31
CA ASN A 509 -13.13 23.02 -28.10
C ASN A 509 -12.54 24.41 -28.41
N GLY A 510 -11.47 24.81 -27.71
CA GLY A 510 -10.84 26.12 -27.91
C GLY A 510 -11.51 27.29 -27.22
N GLU A 511 -12.39 27.03 -26.25
CA GLU A 511 -13.12 28.06 -25.50
C GLU A 511 -12.20 28.96 -24.67
N VAL A 512 -10.97 28.50 -24.43
CA VAL A 512 -9.94 29.15 -23.61
C VAL A 512 -8.62 29.34 -24.36
N ASP A 513 -8.68 29.39 -25.71
CA ASP A 513 -7.51 29.60 -26.56
C ASP A 513 -6.84 30.98 -26.33
N ASP A 514 -7.59 31.96 -25.85
CA ASP A 514 -7.15 33.31 -25.50
C ASP A 514 -6.37 33.40 -24.16
N LEU A 515 -6.53 32.41 -23.26
CA LEU A 515 -5.86 32.42 -21.97
C LEU A 515 -4.37 32.04 -22.10
N PRO A 516 -3.47 32.64 -21.29
CA PRO A 516 -2.06 32.30 -21.30
C PRO A 516 -1.82 30.86 -20.75
N GLU A 517 -0.84 30.15 -21.32
CA GLU A 517 -0.47 28.80 -20.93
C GLU A 517 -0.19 28.64 -19.42
N GLN A 518 0.41 29.68 -18.78
CA GLN A 518 0.75 29.67 -17.36
C GLN A 518 -0.47 29.65 -16.43
N ALA A 519 -1.63 30.08 -16.91
CA ALA A 519 -2.86 30.05 -16.12
C ALA A 519 -3.30 28.62 -15.76
N PHE A 520 -2.97 27.64 -16.60
CA PHE A 520 -3.37 26.25 -16.43
C PHE A 520 -2.42 25.42 -15.56
N TYR A 521 -1.31 26.00 -15.10
CA TYR A 521 -0.30 25.29 -14.33
C TYR A 521 -0.65 25.23 -12.84
N LEU A 522 -0.69 24.02 -12.25
CA LEU A 522 -1.02 23.76 -10.85
C LEU A 522 -2.31 24.49 -10.40
N VAL A 523 -3.40 24.16 -11.04
CA VAL A 523 -4.77 24.58 -10.70
C VAL A 523 -5.67 23.38 -10.64
N GLY A 524 -6.76 23.44 -9.89
CA GLY A 524 -7.77 22.39 -9.84
C GLY A 524 -8.73 22.49 -11.02
N THR A 525 -9.61 23.47 -11.00
CA THR A 525 -10.70 23.64 -11.97
C THR A 525 -10.37 24.66 -13.06
N LEU A 526 -11.22 24.70 -14.10
CA LEU A 526 -11.10 25.69 -15.18
C LEU A 526 -11.36 27.12 -14.66
N ASP A 527 -12.22 27.28 -13.66
CA ASP A 527 -12.51 28.58 -13.08
C ASP A 527 -11.30 29.14 -12.32
N GLU A 528 -10.57 28.28 -11.59
CA GLU A 528 -9.29 28.67 -11.00
C GLU A 528 -8.26 29.12 -12.06
N ALA A 529 -8.25 28.45 -13.23
CA ALA A 529 -7.38 28.84 -14.34
C ALA A 529 -7.75 30.22 -14.89
N ARG A 530 -9.05 30.52 -15.00
CA ARG A 530 -9.53 31.87 -15.41
C ARG A 530 -9.15 32.95 -14.40
N GLU A 531 -9.39 32.72 -13.11
CA GLU A 531 -8.98 33.63 -12.05
C GLU A 531 -7.46 33.86 -12.04
N LYS A 532 -6.69 32.81 -12.28
CA LYS A 532 -5.23 32.93 -12.37
C LYS A 532 -4.80 33.71 -13.60
N ALA A 533 -5.49 33.58 -14.74
CA ALA A 533 -5.24 34.39 -15.93
C ALA A 533 -5.48 35.86 -15.67
N GLU A 534 -6.57 36.23 -14.98
CA GLU A 534 -6.88 37.62 -14.59
C GLU A 534 -5.78 38.21 -13.67
N ARG A 535 -5.30 37.43 -12.69
CA ARG A 535 -4.18 37.86 -11.83
C ARG A 535 -2.91 38.11 -12.62
N LEU A 536 -2.54 37.19 -13.52
CA LEU A 536 -1.37 37.33 -14.37
C LEU A 536 -1.47 38.57 -15.30
N ALA A 537 -2.67 38.89 -15.82
CA ALA A 537 -2.92 40.07 -16.63
C ALA A 537 -2.85 41.36 -15.81
N ALA A 538 -3.18 41.33 -14.52
CA ALA A 538 -3.09 42.48 -13.63
C ALA A 538 -1.65 42.77 -13.15
N GLU A 539 -0.77 41.79 -13.16
CA GLU A 539 0.64 41.88 -12.76
C GLU A 539 1.57 42.26 -13.94
N ALA A 540 1.10 42.09 -15.20
CA ALA A 540 1.84 42.39 -16.43
C ALA A 540 1.66 43.85 -16.85
#